data_a9b2a1567c6218abac10eab7e1d30dd1
#
_entry.id   a9b2a1567c6218abac10eab7e1d30dd1
#
_cell.length_a   1.000
_cell.length_b   1.000
_cell.length_c   1.000
_cell.angle_alpha   90.00
_cell.angle_beta   90.00
_cell.angle_gamma   90.00
#
_symmetry.space_group_name_H-M   'P 1'
#
loop_
_entity.id
_entity.type
_entity.pdbx_description
1 polymer ?
#
loop_
_entity_poly.entity_id
_entity_poly.type
_entity_poly.pdbx_seq_one_letter_code
_entity_poly.pdbx_strand_id
1 'polypeptide(L)'
;LGGYVKMLDERAEPVVPELRHHAFNNKSVGQRAAIIAAGPVANFIFAIFAYWLVFIIGVPGVRPVVGEIAANSIAAEAQIAPGTELKAVDGIETPDWDAVRLQLVDKIGDESTTITVAPFGSDQRRDVKLDLRHWAFEPDKEDPVSSLGIRPRGPQIEPVLENVQPNSAASKAGLQAGDRIVKVDGQPLTQWVTFVMLVRDNPGKSLALEIERQGSPLSL
;
A
#
# COMPACT_ATOMS: atom_id res chain seq x y z
N LEU A 1 4.86 -15.57 29.97
CA LEU A 1 5.71 -14.96 31.00
C LEU A 1 5.26 -13.52 31.19
N GLY A 2 4.38 -13.25 32.16
CA GLY A 2 3.96 -11.91 32.54
C GLY A 2 4.36 -11.66 33.99
N GLY A 3 5.19 -10.65 34.20
CA GLY A 3 5.49 -10.10 35.51
C GLY A 3 4.96 -8.68 35.61
N TYR A 4 4.54 -8.24 36.76
CA TYR A 4 4.27 -6.84 37.04
C TYR A 4 5.24 -6.35 38.11
N VAL A 5 5.63 -5.07 38.00
CA VAL A 5 6.45 -4.40 39.01
C VAL A 5 5.50 -3.66 39.94
N LYS A 6 5.57 -4.01 41.25
CA LYS A 6 4.81 -3.36 42.30
C LYS A 6 5.70 -2.32 43.00
N MET A 7 5.22 -1.12 43.16
CA MET A 7 5.93 -0.11 43.96
C MET A 7 5.83 -0.46 45.45
N LEU A 8 6.94 -0.31 46.17
CA LEU A 8 6.97 -0.46 47.61
C LEU A 8 6.22 0.73 48.24
N ASP A 9 5.09 0.46 48.92
CA ASP A 9 4.26 1.49 49.57
C ASP A 9 3.71 0.92 50.87
N GLU A 10 4.03 1.57 52.00
CA GLU A 10 3.64 1.17 53.37
C GLU A 10 2.11 1.15 53.56
N ARG A 11 1.35 1.86 52.73
CA ARG A 11 -0.10 1.87 52.76
C ARG A 11 -0.72 0.64 52.13
N ALA A 12 0.01 -0.04 51.28
CA ALA A 12 -0.44 -1.24 50.57
C ALA A 12 -0.01 -2.53 51.31
N GLU A 13 1.21 -2.55 51.86
CA GLU A 13 1.79 -3.72 52.54
C GLU A 13 2.75 -3.29 53.67
N PRO A 14 2.92 -4.10 54.73
CA PRO A 14 3.95 -3.86 55.74
C PRO A 14 5.35 -3.90 55.11
N VAL A 15 6.11 -2.85 55.31
CA VAL A 15 7.48 -2.74 54.77
C VAL A 15 8.47 -2.93 55.94
N VAL A 16 9.48 -3.79 55.70
CA VAL A 16 10.52 -4.02 56.71
C VAL A 16 11.26 -2.71 57.04
N PRO A 17 11.69 -2.50 58.30
CA PRO A 17 12.23 -1.17 58.74
C PRO A 17 13.40 -0.68 57.89
N GLU A 18 14.25 -1.56 57.39
CA GLU A 18 15.42 -1.23 56.58
C GLU A 18 15.07 -0.65 55.20
N LEU A 19 13.88 -0.98 54.69
CA LEU A 19 13.43 -0.57 53.32
C LEU A 19 12.43 0.61 53.38
N ARG A 20 11.98 1.07 54.56
CA ARG A 20 10.99 2.15 54.67
C ARG A 20 11.39 3.41 53.93
N HIS A 21 12.69 3.77 53.96
CA HIS A 21 13.17 4.95 53.26
C HIS A 21 13.15 4.83 51.75
N HIS A 22 12.99 3.62 51.21
CA HIS A 22 12.77 3.36 49.78
C HIS A 22 11.29 3.33 49.38
N ALA A 23 10.37 3.26 50.34
CA ALA A 23 8.94 3.25 50.06
C ALA A 23 8.49 4.53 49.33
N PHE A 24 7.60 4.38 48.36
CA PHE A 24 7.11 5.47 47.51
C PHE A 24 6.46 6.59 48.32
N ASN A 25 5.69 6.25 49.37
CA ASN A 25 5.02 7.22 50.22
C ASN A 25 5.99 8.08 51.05
N ASN A 26 7.23 7.62 51.29
CA ASN A 26 8.27 8.29 52.04
C ASN A 26 9.19 9.15 51.18
N LYS A 27 8.97 9.18 49.86
CA LYS A 27 9.74 10.00 48.90
C LYS A 27 9.19 11.41 48.85
N SER A 28 10.07 12.37 48.55
CA SER A 28 9.64 13.76 48.28
C SER A 28 8.65 13.83 47.11
N VAL A 29 7.86 14.94 47.07
CA VAL A 29 6.88 15.13 45.98
C VAL A 29 7.52 15.06 44.61
N GLY A 30 8.70 15.69 44.42
CA GLY A 30 9.44 15.63 43.15
C GLY A 30 9.87 14.22 42.77
N GLN A 31 10.37 13.44 43.75
CA GLN A 31 10.75 12.05 43.50
C GLN A 31 9.54 11.16 43.12
N ARG A 32 8.41 11.35 43.80
CA ARG A 32 7.15 10.64 43.45
C ARG A 32 6.66 11.00 42.05
N ALA A 33 6.69 12.30 41.72
CA ALA A 33 6.35 12.77 40.38
C ALA A 33 7.27 12.15 39.31
N ALA A 34 8.59 12.11 39.56
CA ALA A 34 9.56 11.48 38.65
C ALA A 34 9.31 10.00 38.46
N ILE A 35 9.02 9.26 39.55
CA ILE A 35 8.72 7.83 39.49
C ILE A 35 7.46 7.56 38.64
N ILE A 36 6.38 8.35 38.85
CA ILE A 36 5.14 8.22 38.09
C ILE A 36 5.36 8.58 36.62
N ALA A 37 6.12 9.64 36.36
CA ALA A 37 6.38 10.12 35.01
C ALA A 37 7.37 9.22 34.23
N ALA A 38 8.20 8.44 34.91
CA ALA A 38 9.26 7.64 34.28
C ALA A 38 8.71 6.68 33.22
N GLY A 39 7.56 6.01 33.45
CA GLY A 39 6.94 5.12 32.49
C GLY A 39 6.51 5.84 31.21
N PRO A 40 5.63 6.83 31.29
CA PRO A 40 5.24 7.64 30.13
C PRO A 40 6.43 8.27 29.40
N VAL A 41 7.39 8.85 30.13
CA VAL A 41 8.60 9.45 29.53
C VAL A 41 9.44 8.42 28.78
N ALA A 42 9.65 7.25 29.36
CA ALA A 42 10.37 6.16 28.67
C ALA A 42 9.66 5.74 27.37
N ASN A 43 8.33 5.68 27.38
CA ASN A 43 7.54 5.35 26.18
C ASN A 43 7.68 6.44 25.11
N PHE A 44 7.67 7.72 25.47
CA PHE A 44 7.91 8.82 24.53
C PHE A 44 9.33 8.77 23.93
N ILE A 45 10.34 8.54 24.76
CA ILE A 45 11.72 8.39 24.29
C ILE A 45 11.83 7.22 23.33
N PHE A 46 11.22 6.07 23.68
CA PHE A 46 11.20 4.89 22.82
C PHE A 46 10.47 5.18 21.50
N ALA A 47 9.33 5.86 21.53
CA ALA A 47 8.59 6.22 20.32
C ALA A 47 9.43 7.15 19.40
N ILE A 48 10.07 8.16 19.96
CA ILE A 48 10.97 9.05 19.20
C ILE A 48 12.09 8.23 18.55
N PHE A 49 12.73 7.35 19.30
CA PHE A 49 13.79 6.49 18.78
C PHE A 49 13.29 5.54 17.69
N ALA A 50 12.12 4.92 17.88
CA ALA A 50 11.52 4.02 16.89
C ALA A 50 11.17 4.76 15.60
N TYR A 51 10.54 5.93 15.68
CA TYR A 51 10.25 6.77 14.51
C TYR A 51 11.53 7.25 13.81
N TRP A 52 12.53 7.68 14.58
CA TRP A 52 13.82 8.05 14.03
C TRP A 52 14.47 6.90 13.24
N LEU A 53 14.39 5.67 13.78
CA LEU A 53 14.89 4.48 13.11
C LEU A 53 14.10 4.20 11.81
N VAL A 54 12.76 4.32 11.83
CA VAL A 54 11.90 4.18 10.63
C VAL A 54 12.29 5.21 9.56
N PHE A 55 12.56 6.46 9.95
CA PHE A 55 12.99 7.48 8.99
C PHE A 55 14.37 7.21 8.37
N ILE A 56 15.29 6.57 9.13
CA ILE A 56 16.60 6.17 8.59
C ILE A 56 16.48 4.98 7.63
N ILE A 57 15.70 3.96 8.01
CA ILE A 57 15.51 2.75 7.19
C ILE A 57 14.66 3.06 5.96
N GLY A 58 13.74 4.03 6.06
CA GLY A 58 12.72 4.34 5.08
C GLY A 58 11.54 3.36 5.12
N VAL A 59 10.43 3.78 4.54
CA VAL A 59 9.27 2.92 4.31
C VAL A 59 9.29 2.49 2.84
N PRO A 60 9.25 1.21 2.53
CA PRO A 60 9.22 0.77 1.15
C PRO A 60 7.95 1.28 0.46
N GLY A 61 8.11 2.14 -0.53
CA GLY A 61 7.03 2.63 -1.39
C GLY A 61 6.91 1.80 -2.67
N VAL A 62 5.73 1.83 -3.29
CA VAL A 62 5.52 1.20 -4.60
C VAL A 62 5.98 2.16 -5.68
N ARG A 63 6.97 1.76 -6.48
CA ARG A 63 7.50 2.58 -7.60
C ARG A 63 6.36 3.03 -8.53
N PRO A 64 6.36 4.29 -8.99
CA PRO A 64 5.26 4.85 -9.73
C PRO A 64 5.32 4.48 -11.22
N VAL A 65 5.10 3.20 -11.50
CA VAL A 65 5.10 2.65 -12.86
C VAL A 65 3.68 2.63 -13.41
N VAL A 66 3.50 3.23 -14.57
CA VAL A 66 2.23 3.28 -15.29
C VAL A 66 1.87 1.88 -15.80
N GLY A 67 0.68 1.39 -15.45
CA GLY A 67 0.13 0.14 -15.96
C GLY A 67 -0.67 0.36 -17.24
N GLU A 68 -1.70 1.20 -17.15
CA GLU A 68 -2.61 1.53 -18.25
C GLU A 68 -2.84 3.03 -18.33
N ILE A 69 -3.18 3.50 -19.53
CA ILE A 69 -3.61 4.88 -19.79
C ILE A 69 -5.03 4.85 -20.36
N ALA A 70 -5.93 5.60 -19.74
CA ALA A 70 -7.29 5.74 -20.22
C ALA A 70 -7.30 6.51 -21.55
N ALA A 71 -8.08 6.04 -22.52
CA ALA A 71 -8.25 6.74 -23.80
C ALA A 71 -8.86 8.14 -23.58
N ASN A 72 -8.43 9.11 -24.38
CA ASN A 72 -8.90 10.50 -24.32
C ASN A 72 -8.70 11.17 -22.94
N SER A 73 -7.65 10.79 -22.25
CA SER A 73 -7.25 11.38 -20.97
C SER A 73 -6.09 12.36 -21.12
N ILE A 74 -5.86 13.18 -20.10
CA ILE A 74 -4.74 14.13 -20.05
C ILE A 74 -3.39 13.40 -20.25
N ALA A 75 -3.24 12.25 -19.62
CA ALA A 75 -2.04 11.42 -19.76
C ALA A 75 -1.88 10.82 -21.16
N ALA A 76 -2.99 10.48 -21.85
CA ALA A 76 -2.98 10.00 -23.22
C ALA A 76 -2.58 11.12 -24.20
N GLU A 77 -3.12 12.32 -24.04
CA GLU A 77 -2.78 13.50 -24.85
C GLU A 77 -1.29 13.87 -24.68
N ALA A 78 -0.76 13.73 -23.46
CA ALA A 78 0.65 13.93 -23.15
C ALA A 78 1.56 12.77 -23.62
N GLN A 79 1.00 11.74 -24.26
CA GLN A 79 1.73 10.57 -24.77
C GLN A 79 2.57 9.84 -23.71
N ILE A 80 2.04 9.73 -22.50
CA ILE A 80 2.59 8.85 -21.48
C ILE A 80 2.20 7.41 -21.87
N ALA A 81 3.17 6.50 -21.92
CA ALA A 81 2.96 5.13 -22.32
C ALA A 81 2.89 4.17 -21.11
N PRO A 82 2.16 3.06 -21.21
CA PRO A 82 2.28 1.95 -20.25
C PRO A 82 3.72 1.48 -20.10
N GLY A 83 4.10 1.05 -18.88
CA GLY A 83 5.48 0.68 -18.56
C GLY A 83 6.43 1.85 -18.32
N THR A 84 5.94 3.07 -18.35
CA THR A 84 6.70 4.27 -17.98
C THR A 84 6.69 4.49 -16.47
N GLU A 85 7.80 4.89 -15.89
CA GLU A 85 7.93 5.29 -14.49
C GLU A 85 7.94 6.81 -14.39
N LEU A 86 7.14 7.36 -13.45
CA LEU A 86 7.09 8.79 -13.15
C LEU A 86 8.23 9.12 -12.18
N LYS A 87 9.24 9.83 -12.62
CA LYS A 87 10.46 10.12 -11.85
C LYS A 87 10.35 11.39 -11.02
N ALA A 88 9.70 12.42 -11.57
CA ALA A 88 9.53 13.71 -10.90
C ALA A 88 8.29 14.45 -11.41
N VAL A 89 7.75 15.35 -10.60
CA VAL A 89 6.73 16.34 -10.98
C VAL A 89 7.31 17.72 -10.74
N ASP A 90 7.36 18.56 -11.76
CA ASP A 90 8.00 19.88 -11.76
C ASP A 90 9.41 19.89 -11.12
N GLY A 91 10.19 18.85 -11.40
CA GLY A 91 11.56 18.67 -10.89
C GLY A 91 11.66 18.10 -9.47
N ILE A 92 10.55 17.88 -8.78
CA ILE A 92 10.54 17.23 -7.46
C ILE A 92 10.47 15.72 -7.66
N GLU A 93 11.48 15.00 -7.18
CA GLU A 93 11.57 13.53 -7.30
C GLU A 93 10.38 12.82 -6.63
N THR A 94 9.82 11.85 -7.35
CA THR A 94 8.68 11.05 -6.90
C THR A 94 9.07 9.57 -6.84
N PRO A 95 9.65 9.10 -5.72
CA PRO A 95 10.15 7.73 -5.58
C PRO A 95 9.03 6.68 -5.56
N ASP A 96 7.81 7.08 -5.22
CA ASP A 96 6.63 6.21 -5.09
C ASP A 96 5.34 6.93 -5.50
N TRP A 97 4.24 6.17 -5.52
CA TRP A 97 2.93 6.71 -5.88
C TRP A 97 2.39 7.75 -4.90
N ASP A 98 2.77 7.69 -3.63
CA ASP A 98 2.28 8.64 -2.64
C ASP A 98 2.95 10.00 -2.83
N ALA A 99 4.24 10.00 -3.18
CA ALA A 99 4.95 11.20 -3.59
C ALA A 99 4.34 11.82 -4.88
N VAL A 100 3.99 11.00 -5.88
CA VAL A 100 3.29 11.48 -7.09
C VAL A 100 1.96 12.13 -6.74
N ARG A 101 1.14 11.47 -5.90
CA ARG A 101 -0.17 12.02 -5.46
C ARG A 101 0.00 13.35 -4.77
N LEU A 102 0.94 13.44 -3.84
CA LEU A 102 1.19 14.67 -3.09
C LEU A 102 1.58 15.82 -4.01
N GLN A 103 2.46 15.58 -4.97
CA GLN A 103 2.87 16.61 -5.94
C GLN A 103 1.74 17.00 -6.89
N LEU A 104 0.89 16.06 -7.30
CA LEU A 104 -0.26 16.37 -8.17
C LEU A 104 -1.33 17.19 -7.44
N VAL A 105 -1.58 16.92 -6.17
CA VAL A 105 -2.52 17.71 -5.36
C VAL A 105 -2.08 19.17 -5.27
N ASP A 106 -0.78 19.44 -5.22
CA ASP A 106 -0.23 20.80 -5.24
C ASP A 106 -0.47 21.54 -6.58
N LYS A 107 -0.81 20.81 -7.65
CA LYS A 107 -1.07 21.36 -9.00
C LYS A 107 -2.56 21.64 -9.28
N ILE A 108 -3.42 21.49 -8.29
CA ILE A 108 -4.84 21.78 -8.45
C ILE A 108 -5.03 23.28 -8.73
N GLY A 109 -5.62 23.60 -9.88
CA GLY A 109 -5.82 24.98 -10.33
C GLY A 109 -4.69 25.54 -11.21
N ASP A 110 -3.60 24.82 -11.39
CA ASP A 110 -2.55 25.18 -12.36
C ASP A 110 -3.01 24.88 -13.80
N GLU A 111 -2.51 25.65 -14.77
CA GLU A 111 -2.82 25.42 -16.18
C GLU A 111 -2.05 24.23 -16.78
N SER A 112 -0.89 23.90 -16.22
CA SER A 112 -0.06 22.79 -16.70
C SER A 112 0.96 22.38 -15.66
N THR A 113 1.44 21.13 -15.76
CA THR A 113 2.59 20.63 -14.98
C THR A 113 3.53 19.84 -15.88
N THR A 114 4.78 19.68 -15.46
CA THR A 114 5.77 18.88 -16.16
C THR A 114 6.08 17.62 -15.37
N ILE A 115 5.87 16.46 -15.98
CA ILE A 115 6.26 15.18 -15.40
C ILE A 115 7.50 14.65 -16.08
N THR A 116 8.55 14.41 -15.32
CA THR A 116 9.74 13.70 -15.81
C THR A 116 9.47 12.21 -15.77
N VAL A 117 9.58 11.53 -16.89
CA VAL A 117 9.27 10.12 -17.06
C VAL A 117 10.47 9.36 -17.62
N ALA A 118 10.56 8.06 -17.35
CA ALA A 118 11.53 7.16 -17.95
C ALA A 118 10.91 5.78 -18.18
N PRO A 119 11.34 4.99 -19.19
CA PRO A 119 10.95 3.59 -19.26
C PRO A 119 11.36 2.85 -17.99
N PHE A 120 10.51 1.94 -17.49
CA PHE A 120 10.79 1.22 -16.25
C PHE A 120 12.14 0.48 -16.34
N GLY A 121 12.99 0.70 -15.34
CA GLY A 121 14.34 0.13 -15.31
C GLY A 121 15.38 0.89 -16.13
N SER A 122 15.03 2.05 -16.74
CA SER A 122 15.93 2.90 -17.48
C SER A 122 16.14 4.24 -16.78
N ASP A 123 17.32 4.84 -17.00
CA ASP A 123 17.62 6.20 -16.54
C ASP A 123 17.43 7.25 -17.65
N GLN A 124 16.88 6.85 -18.81
CA GLN A 124 16.59 7.78 -19.91
C GLN A 124 15.35 8.62 -19.57
N ARG A 125 15.60 9.74 -18.93
CA ARG A 125 14.55 10.69 -18.52
C ARG A 125 14.14 11.57 -19.69
N ARG A 126 12.84 11.85 -19.79
CA ARG A 126 12.26 12.87 -20.66
C ARG A 126 11.18 13.63 -19.91
N ASP A 127 11.06 14.90 -20.21
CA ASP A 127 10.01 15.73 -19.66
C ASP A 127 8.77 15.70 -20.55
N VAL A 128 7.62 15.57 -19.94
CA VAL A 128 6.31 15.54 -20.58
C VAL A 128 5.44 16.60 -19.93
N LYS A 129 4.95 17.53 -20.74
CA LYS A 129 4.04 18.57 -20.26
C LYS A 129 2.59 18.08 -20.30
N LEU A 130 1.87 18.18 -19.17
CA LEU A 130 0.45 17.91 -19.05
C LEU A 130 -0.31 19.24 -19.08
N ASP A 131 -1.38 19.30 -19.88
CA ASP A 131 -2.34 20.40 -19.89
C ASP A 131 -3.42 20.13 -18.83
N LEU A 132 -3.46 20.96 -17.79
CA LEU A 132 -4.38 20.80 -16.66
C LEU A 132 -5.59 21.74 -16.72
N ARG A 133 -5.73 22.58 -17.76
CA ARG A 133 -6.82 23.58 -17.87
C ARG A 133 -8.21 22.96 -17.83
N HIS A 134 -8.34 21.71 -18.20
CA HIS A 134 -9.58 20.92 -18.15
C HIS A 134 -9.53 19.80 -17.14
N TRP A 135 -8.57 19.81 -16.23
CA TRP A 135 -8.45 18.82 -15.18
C TRP A 135 -9.49 19.06 -14.10
N ALA A 136 -10.58 18.31 -14.18
CA ALA A 136 -11.66 18.32 -13.18
C ALA A 136 -11.33 17.23 -12.13
N PHE A 137 -10.68 17.61 -11.06
CA PHE A 137 -10.33 16.72 -9.95
C PHE A 137 -11.14 17.08 -8.69
N GLU A 138 -11.83 16.09 -8.12
CA GLU A 138 -12.56 16.23 -6.86
C GLU A 138 -11.87 15.41 -5.77
N PRO A 139 -11.12 16.03 -4.83
CA PRO A 139 -10.28 15.34 -3.84
C PRO A 139 -11.02 14.30 -2.98
N ASP A 140 -12.32 14.52 -2.72
CA ASP A 140 -13.14 13.64 -1.88
C ASP A 140 -13.71 12.43 -2.64
N LYS A 141 -13.60 12.39 -3.96
CA LYS A 141 -14.26 11.37 -4.79
C LYS A 141 -13.30 10.50 -5.58
N GLU A 142 -12.13 10.99 -5.91
CA GLU A 142 -11.22 10.30 -6.81
C GLU A 142 -9.73 10.50 -6.45
N ASP A 143 -8.90 9.62 -6.96
CA ASP A 143 -7.44 9.71 -6.82
C ASP A 143 -6.86 10.62 -7.92
N PRO A 144 -5.96 11.58 -7.61
CA PRO A 144 -5.41 12.52 -8.57
C PRO A 144 -4.68 11.85 -9.74
N VAL A 145 -4.07 10.70 -9.52
CA VAL A 145 -3.39 9.93 -10.56
C VAL A 145 -4.41 9.35 -11.55
N SER A 146 -5.49 8.78 -11.01
CA SER A 146 -6.55 8.17 -11.81
C SER A 146 -7.34 9.21 -12.59
N SER A 147 -7.55 10.42 -12.05
CA SER A 147 -8.25 11.52 -12.73
C SER A 147 -7.49 12.06 -13.94
N LEU A 148 -6.16 11.94 -13.97
CA LEU A 148 -5.34 12.21 -15.16
C LEU A 148 -5.43 11.09 -16.20
N GLY A 149 -6.09 9.97 -15.89
CA GLY A 149 -6.20 8.79 -16.73
C GLY A 149 -5.05 7.80 -16.59
N ILE A 150 -4.24 7.93 -15.54
CA ILE A 150 -3.14 7.01 -15.25
C ILE A 150 -3.63 5.93 -14.29
N ARG A 151 -3.48 4.67 -14.67
CA ARG A 151 -3.67 3.53 -13.77
C ARG A 151 -2.31 2.99 -13.35
N PRO A 152 -2.00 2.93 -12.05
CA PRO A 152 -0.79 2.31 -11.54
C PRO A 152 -0.64 0.88 -12.02
N ARG A 153 0.59 0.47 -12.32
CA ARG A 153 0.88 -0.94 -12.57
C ARG A 153 0.68 -1.69 -11.26
N GLY A 154 -0.37 -2.52 -11.23
CA GLY A 154 -0.62 -3.40 -10.10
C GLY A 154 0.43 -4.52 -10.01
N PRO A 155 0.52 -5.19 -8.85
CA PRO A 155 1.33 -6.39 -8.73
C PRO A 155 0.87 -7.40 -9.81
N GLN A 156 1.82 -7.93 -10.57
CA GLN A 156 1.54 -9.03 -11.50
C GLN A 156 1.35 -10.29 -10.68
N ILE A 157 0.11 -10.54 -10.30
CA ILE A 157 -0.27 -11.78 -9.61
C ILE A 157 -0.67 -12.77 -10.70
N GLU A 158 0.09 -13.85 -10.80
CA GLU A 158 -0.25 -14.95 -11.68
C GLU A 158 -1.62 -15.52 -11.31
N PRO A 159 -2.44 -15.92 -12.31
CA PRO A 159 -3.77 -16.46 -12.06
C PRO A 159 -3.71 -17.91 -11.58
N VAL A 160 -3.06 -18.13 -10.44
CA VAL A 160 -2.94 -19.43 -9.77
C VAL A 160 -3.85 -19.46 -8.55
N LEU A 161 -4.66 -20.49 -8.43
CA LEU A 161 -5.58 -20.69 -7.31
C LEU A 161 -4.81 -21.19 -6.08
N GLU A 162 -4.74 -20.39 -5.04
CA GLU A 162 -4.13 -20.82 -3.78
C GLU A 162 -5.06 -21.73 -2.99
N ASN A 163 -6.36 -21.43 -3.00
CA ASN A 163 -7.37 -22.20 -2.29
C ASN A 163 -8.71 -22.16 -3.03
N VAL A 164 -9.48 -23.25 -2.93
CA VAL A 164 -10.84 -23.36 -3.48
C VAL A 164 -11.80 -23.72 -2.34
N GLN A 165 -12.73 -22.82 -2.05
CA GLN A 165 -13.69 -23.03 -0.98
C GLN A 165 -14.65 -24.18 -1.30
N PRO A 166 -14.90 -25.10 -0.35
CA PRO A 166 -15.88 -26.18 -0.54
C PRO A 166 -17.28 -25.61 -0.87
N ASN A 167 -18.00 -26.31 -1.75
CA ASN A 167 -19.34 -25.94 -2.22
C ASN A 167 -19.44 -24.59 -2.99
N SER A 168 -18.31 -23.93 -3.31
CA SER A 168 -18.27 -22.76 -4.19
C SER A 168 -18.56 -23.13 -5.63
N ALA A 169 -18.82 -22.12 -6.49
CA ALA A 169 -18.94 -22.31 -7.94
C ALA A 169 -17.63 -22.89 -8.53
N ALA A 170 -16.48 -22.42 -8.05
CA ALA A 170 -15.17 -22.94 -8.46
C ALA A 170 -15.01 -24.43 -8.10
N SER A 171 -15.39 -24.85 -6.88
CA SER A 171 -15.36 -26.25 -6.46
C SER A 171 -16.30 -27.13 -7.30
N LYS A 172 -17.51 -26.62 -7.60
CA LYS A 172 -18.48 -27.32 -8.45
C LYS A 172 -18.02 -27.47 -9.90
N ALA A 173 -17.27 -26.50 -10.40
CA ALA A 173 -16.63 -26.55 -11.70
C ALA A 173 -15.40 -27.48 -11.75
N GLY A 174 -14.97 -28.05 -10.64
CA GLY A 174 -13.82 -28.95 -10.57
C GLY A 174 -12.46 -28.27 -10.45
N LEU A 175 -12.42 -26.96 -10.15
CA LEU A 175 -11.19 -26.23 -9.85
C LEU A 175 -10.56 -26.70 -8.54
N GLN A 176 -9.23 -26.72 -8.49
CA GLN A 176 -8.44 -27.16 -7.34
C GLN A 176 -7.36 -26.14 -7.01
N ALA A 177 -6.86 -26.18 -5.77
CA ALA A 177 -5.67 -25.43 -5.40
C ALA A 177 -4.47 -25.83 -6.26
N GLY A 178 -3.70 -24.85 -6.73
CA GLY A 178 -2.58 -25.03 -7.64
C GLY A 178 -2.94 -24.94 -9.13
N ASP A 179 -4.22 -24.87 -9.50
CA ASP A 179 -4.62 -24.64 -10.90
C ASP A 179 -4.21 -23.23 -11.34
N ARG A 180 -3.58 -23.14 -12.50
CA ARG A 180 -3.28 -21.88 -13.19
C ARG A 180 -4.34 -21.67 -14.28
N ILE A 181 -5.05 -20.56 -14.23
CA ILE A 181 -6.02 -20.21 -15.29
C ILE A 181 -5.24 -19.61 -16.46
N VAL A 182 -5.35 -20.22 -17.63
CA VAL A 182 -4.61 -19.81 -18.84
C VAL A 182 -5.49 -18.99 -19.76
N LYS A 183 -6.78 -19.37 -19.90
CA LYS A 183 -7.75 -18.64 -20.70
C LYS A 183 -9.13 -18.64 -20.06
N VAL A 184 -9.91 -17.61 -20.38
CA VAL A 184 -11.33 -17.49 -20.06
C VAL A 184 -12.08 -17.16 -21.34
N ASP A 185 -13.09 -17.96 -21.69
CA ASP A 185 -13.87 -17.84 -22.94
C ASP A 185 -12.98 -17.71 -24.20
N GLY A 186 -11.88 -18.48 -24.21
CA GLY A 186 -10.90 -18.51 -25.31
C GLY A 186 -9.92 -17.33 -25.32
N GLN A 187 -10.06 -16.35 -24.45
CA GLN A 187 -9.15 -15.21 -24.33
C GLN A 187 -8.01 -15.49 -23.34
N PRO A 188 -6.74 -15.25 -23.72
CA PRO A 188 -5.60 -15.45 -22.82
C PRO A 188 -5.71 -14.63 -21.53
N LEU A 189 -5.40 -15.26 -20.41
CA LEU A 189 -5.39 -14.62 -19.10
C LEU A 189 -3.97 -14.66 -18.51
N THR A 190 -3.43 -13.49 -18.20
CA THR A 190 -2.06 -13.37 -17.67
C THR A 190 -2.03 -12.85 -16.23
N GLN A 191 -3.14 -12.31 -15.72
CA GLN A 191 -3.20 -11.66 -14.42
C GLN A 191 -4.44 -12.06 -13.65
N TRP A 192 -4.28 -12.30 -12.36
CA TRP A 192 -5.37 -12.59 -11.43
C TRP A 192 -6.45 -11.51 -11.39
N VAL A 193 -6.05 -10.23 -11.40
CA VAL A 193 -6.99 -9.09 -11.36
C VAL A 193 -7.95 -9.13 -12.54
N THR A 194 -7.47 -9.46 -13.74
CA THR A 194 -8.32 -9.59 -14.94
C THR A 194 -9.36 -10.71 -14.77
N PHE A 195 -8.96 -11.83 -14.17
CA PHE A 195 -9.89 -12.91 -13.86
C PHE A 195 -10.99 -12.47 -12.90
N VAL A 196 -10.59 -11.79 -11.81
CA VAL A 196 -11.55 -11.29 -10.81
C VAL A 196 -12.56 -10.32 -11.44
N MET A 197 -12.10 -9.41 -12.32
CA MET A 197 -12.98 -8.50 -13.05
C MET A 197 -13.95 -9.24 -13.96
N LEU A 198 -13.48 -10.20 -14.75
CA LEU A 198 -14.31 -11.02 -15.65
C LEU A 198 -15.42 -11.76 -14.87
N VAL A 199 -15.07 -12.36 -13.74
CA VAL A 199 -16.06 -13.04 -12.88
C VAL A 199 -17.07 -12.06 -12.31
N ARG A 200 -16.62 -10.89 -11.85
CA ARG A 200 -17.46 -9.85 -11.25
C ARG A 200 -18.44 -9.23 -12.25
N ASP A 201 -17.99 -9.04 -13.50
CA ASP A 201 -18.79 -8.42 -14.57
C ASP A 201 -19.79 -9.41 -15.21
N ASN A 202 -19.68 -10.70 -14.91
CA ASN A 202 -20.57 -11.75 -15.43
C ASN A 202 -21.30 -12.53 -14.31
N PRO A 203 -22.08 -11.86 -13.45
CA PRO A 203 -22.78 -12.53 -12.36
C PRO A 203 -23.79 -13.55 -12.91
N GLY A 204 -23.72 -14.80 -12.41
CA GLY A 204 -24.66 -15.86 -12.81
C GLY A 204 -24.42 -16.48 -14.19
N LYS A 205 -23.37 -16.08 -14.91
CA LYS A 205 -22.98 -16.72 -16.18
C LYS A 205 -21.93 -17.81 -15.94
N SER A 206 -21.93 -18.82 -16.81
CA SER A 206 -20.85 -19.79 -16.87
C SER A 206 -19.74 -19.25 -17.76
N LEU A 207 -18.49 -19.32 -17.29
CA LEU A 207 -17.29 -18.97 -18.04
C LEU A 207 -16.54 -20.24 -18.37
N ALA A 208 -16.14 -20.41 -19.63
CA ALA A 208 -15.32 -21.54 -20.05
C ALA A 208 -13.85 -21.26 -19.67
N LEU A 209 -13.27 -22.12 -18.85
CA LEU A 209 -11.89 -21.98 -18.38
C LEU A 209 -10.96 -23.00 -19.03
N GLU A 210 -9.82 -22.52 -19.56
CA GLU A 210 -8.68 -23.37 -19.83
C GLU A 210 -7.67 -23.17 -18.70
N ILE A 211 -7.33 -24.26 -18.03
CA ILE A 211 -6.41 -24.25 -16.89
C ILE A 211 -5.21 -25.16 -17.15
N GLU A 212 -4.14 -24.92 -16.44
CA GLU A 212 -2.99 -25.80 -16.34
C GLU A 212 -2.95 -26.40 -14.95
N ARG A 213 -3.04 -27.72 -14.84
CA ARG A 213 -2.93 -28.48 -13.59
C ARG A 213 -1.72 -29.40 -13.67
N GLN A 214 -0.73 -29.15 -12.80
CA GLN A 214 0.52 -29.93 -12.77
C GLN A 214 1.20 -30.04 -14.16
N GLY A 215 1.19 -28.95 -14.93
CA GLY A 215 1.77 -28.89 -16.27
C GLY A 215 0.90 -29.48 -17.39
N SER A 216 -0.31 -29.96 -17.08
CA SER A 216 -1.24 -30.53 -18.08
C SER A 216 -2.42 -29.58 -18.32
N PRO A 217 -2.76 -29.28 -19.60
CA PRO A 217 -3.91 -28.44 -19.91
C PRO A 217 -5.23 -29.19 -19.66
N LEU A 218 -6.21 -28.48 -19.10
CA LEU A 218 -7.55 -28.99 -18.83
C LEU A 218 -8.58 -27.92 -19.14
N SER A 219 -9.71 -28.28 -19.72
CA SER A 219 -10.85 -27.38 -19.95
C SER A 219 -11.97 -27.72 -18.98
N LEU A 220 -12.54 -26.67 -18.36
CA LEU A 220 -13.62 -26.75 -17.37
C LEU A 220 -14.79 -25.82 -17.77
#